data_81876a19b00e92db86518c276ba89ab9
#
_entry.id   81876a19b00e92db86518c276ba89ab9
#
_cell.length_a   1.000
_cell.length_b   1.000
_cell.length_c   1.000
_cell.angle_alpha   90.00
_cell.angle_beta   90.00
_cell.angle_gamma   90.00
#
_symmetry.space_group_name_H-M   'P 1'
#
loop_
_entity.id
_entity.type
_entity.pdbx_description
1 polymer ?
#
loop_
_entity_poly.entity_id
_entity_poly.type
_entity_poly.pdbx_seq_one_letter_code
_entity_poly.pdbx_strand_id
1 'polypeptide(L)'
;MTQVTHSWNAQLYNDKHAFVYDYGKSLIELLAPKSNERILDLGCGSGELTFDISGLVKMVMGLDKSPEMIAKAKYNFPSVNFEVADAANFKVEEKFDAIFSNAALHWVVQYEEAIASMYQALCTGGRIVVEFGGKNNIRTISDALRESLYKRGYEKQARINLWYFPSIGEYTSKLEEAGFEVVFAQWYDRPTELVDNHTGIVDWITMFGSSFFDGVTNEDIIEISKEVQDKVKPELFKDGKWYADYKRIRVVARKK
;
A
#
# COMPACT_ATOMS: atom_id res chain seq x y z
N MET A 1 -8.52 -15.82 -14.79
CA MET A 1 -8.83 -14.56 -14.07
C MET A 1 -8.02 -13.48 -14.75
N THR A 2 -8.68 -12.47 -15.33
CA THR A 2 -7.99 -11.34 -15.99
C THR A 2 -7.33 -10.51 -14.88
N GLN A 3 -5.99 -10.43 -14.87
CA GLN A 3 -5.28 -9.52 -13.98
C GLN A 3 -5.69 -8.08 -14.33
N VAL A 4 -6.31 -7.40 -13.38
CA VAL A 4 -6.58 -5.97 -13.49
C VAL A 4 -5.25 -5.26 -13.24
N THR A 5 -4.68 -4.64 -14.26
CA THR A 5 -3.45 -3.84 -14.13
C THR A 5 -3.86 -2.44 -13.67
N HIS A 6 -3.45 -2.08 -12.46
CA HIS A 6 -3.58 -0.71 -11.96
C HIS A 6 -2.43 0.14 -12.52
N SER A 7 -2.75 1.22 -13.27
CA SER A 7 -1.73 2.17 -13.73
C SER A 7 -1.60 3.32 -12.71
N TRP A 8 -0.39 3.56 -12.24
CA TRP A 8 -0.10 4.62 -11.27
C TRP A 8 0.21 5.95 -11.97
N ASN A 9 -0.49 7.02 -11.60
CA ASN A 9 -0.11 8.38 -11.94
C ASN A 9 0.84 8.91 -10.86
N ALA A 10 2.15 8.74 -11.08
CA ALA A 10 3.18 9.10 -10.12
C ALA A 10 3.20 10.61 -9.75
N GLN A 11 2.82 11.51 -10.67
CA GLN A 11 2.77 12.95 -10.38
C GLN A 11 1.61 13.27 -9.44
N LEU A 12 0.41 12.80 -9.75
CA LEU A 12 -0.78 13.03 -8.94
C LEU A 12 -0.64 12.40 -7.54
N TYR A 13 0.04 11.23 -7.46
CA TYR A 13 0.31 10.56 -6.20
C TYR A 13 1.18 11.42 -5.26
N ASN A 14 2.28 11.97 -5.74
CA ASN A 14 3.17 12.79 -4.90
C ASN A 14 2.54 14.12 -4.48
N ASP A 15 1.79 14.76 -5.38
CA ASP A 15 1.21 16.08 -5.11
C ASP A 15 0.07 16.02 -4.07
N LYS A 16 -0.69 14.90 -4.03
CA LYS A 16 -1.89 14.79 -3.17
C LYS A 16 -1.76 13.78 -2.03
N HIS A 17 -0.69 12.97 -1.98
CA HIS A 17 -0.56 11.86 -1.00
C HIS A 17 0.80 11.84 -0.28
N ALA A 18 1.45 12.98 -0.11
CA ALA A 18 2.70 13.14 0.66
C ALA A 18 2.60 12.62 2.10
N PHE A 19 1.38 12.54 2.67
CA PHE A 19 1.15 11.96 3.99
C PHE A 19 1.62 10.50 4.14
N VAL A 20 1.69 9.73 3.04
CA VAL A 20 2.18 8.34 3.06
C VAL A 20 3.65 8.29 3.50
N TYR A 21 4.44 9.26 3.04
CA TYR A 21 5.84 9.42 3.45
C TYR A 21 5.96 9.79 4.94
N ASP A 22 5.20 10.78 5.42
CA ASP A 22 5.28 11.22 6.82
C ASP A 22 4.91 10.12 7.81
N TYR A 23 3.90 9.32 7.49
CA TYR A 23 3.54 8.15 8.30
C TYR A 23 4.60 7.04 8.25
N GLY A 24 5.34 6.91 7.15
CA GLY A 24 6.41 5.93 7.00
C GLY A 24 7.59 6.14 7.94
N LYS A 25 7.85 7.37 8.39
CA LYS A 25 8.94 7.69 9.31
C LYS A 25 8.81 6.93 10.64
N SER A 26 7.62 6.84 11.21
CA SER A 26 7.38 6.08 12.44
C SER A 26 7.58 4.56 12.25
N LEU A 27 7.46 4.07 11.02
CA LEU A 27 7.73 2.67 10.69
C LEU A 27 9.26 2.42 10.55
N ILE A 28 10.05 3.42 10.11
CA ILE A 28 11.53 3.36 10.12
C ILE A 28 12.05 3.27 11.56
N GLU A 29 11.44 3.98 12.51
CA GLU A 29 11.78 3.85 13.93
C GLU A 29 11.55 2.41 14.43
N LEU A 30 10.44 1.79 14.04
CA LEU A 30 10.14 0.40 14.39
C LEU A 30 11.08 -0.59 13.68
N LEU A 31 11.53 -0.27 12.46
CA LEU A 31 12.53 -1.05 11.74
C LEU A 31 13.84 -1.11 12.52
N ALA A 32 14.18 -0.04 13.25
CA ALA A 32 15.41 0.11 14.02
C ALA A 32 16.66 -0.30 13.22
N PRO A 33 16.93 0.36 12.08
CA PRO A 33 17.99 -0.04 11.15
C PRO A 33 19.38 0.08 11.79
N LYS A 34 20.29 -0.81 11.40
CA LYS A 34 21.68 -0.80 11.89
C LYS A 34 22.64 -0.53 10.73
N SER A 35 23.73 0.18 11.03
CA SER A 35 24.69 0.62 10.01
C SER A 35 25.39 -0.50 9.22
N ASN A 36 25.38 -1.74 9.71
CA ASN A 36 25.94 -2.90 9.03
C ASN A 36 24.90 -3.73 8.25
N GLU A 37 23.61 -3.37 8.28
CA GLU A 37 22.52 -4.13 7.68
C GLU A 37 22.35 -3.85 6.18
N ARG A 38 21.80 -4.85 5.49
CA ARG A 38 21.27 -4.80 4.14
C ARG A 38 19.75 -4.83 4.25
N ILE A 39 19.06 -3.81 3.74
CA ILE A 39 17.61 -3.68 3.86
C ILE A 39 16.97 -3.66 2.47
N LEU A 40 15.85 -4.37 2.35
CA LEU A 40 14.98 -4.32 1.18
C LEU A 40 13.75 -3.46 1.51
N ASP A 41 13.47 -2.44 0.70
CA ASP A 41 12.20 -1.69 0.73
C ASP A 41 11.27 -2.25 -0.36
N LEU A 42 10.24 -2.98 0.05
CA LEU A 42 9.32 -3.69 -0.83
C LEU A 42 8.05 -2.87 -1.07
N GLY A 43 7.83 -2.45 -2.32
CA GLY A 43 6.83 -1.45 -2.69
C GLY A 43 7.32 -0.03 -2.39
N CYS A 44 8.54 0.28 -2.83
CA CYS A 44 9.25 1.52 -2.50
C CYS A 44 8.66 2.79 -3.14
N GLY A 45 7.76 2.64 -4.13
CA GLY A 45 7.18 3.77 -4.85
C GLY A 45 8.23 4.66 -5.49
N SER A 46 8.16 5.97 -5.26
CA SER A 46 9.09 6.99 -5.76
C SER A 46 10.39 7.15 -4.94
N GLY A 47 10.60 6.30 -3.90
CA GLY A 47 11.90 6.07 -3.28
C GLY A 47 12.24 6.94 -2.08
N GLU A 48 11.35 7.79 -1.59
CA GLU A 48 11.62 8.74 -0.50
C GLU A 48 12.03 8.03 0.80
N LEU A 49 11.26 7.01 1.25
CA LEU A 49 11.59 6.24 2.45
C LEU A 49 12.83 5.37 2.25
N THR A 50 13.02 4.81 1.05
CA THR A 50 14.24 4.08 0.70
C THR A 50 15.47 4.97 0.83
N PHE A 51 15.37 6.22 0.37
CA PHE A 51 16.46 7.20 0.51
C PHE A 51 16.74 7.53 1.98
N ASP A 52 15.71 7.75 2.80
CA ASP A 52 15.90 7.98 4.23
C ASP A 52 16.62 6.80 4.91
N ILE A 53 16.23 5.56 4.57
CA ILE A 53 16.88 4.35 5.08
C ILE A 53 18.33 4.26 4.60
N SER A 54 18.65 4.71 3.39
CA SER A 54 20.01 4.61 2.81
C SER A 54 21.08 5.30 3.65
N GLY A 55 20.73 6.38 4.34
CA GLY A 55 21.63 7.09 5.24
C GLY A 55 21.92 6.38 6.58
N LEU A 56 21.19 5.31 6.88
CA LEU A 56 21.23 4.63 8.17
C LEU A 56 21.88 3.24 8.14
N VAL A 57 22.08 2.66 6.94
CA VAL A 57 22.43 1.25 6.76
C VAL A 57 23.61 1.06 5.80
N LYS A 58 24.17 -0.14 5.76
CA LYS A 58 25.23 -0.49 4.81
C LYS A 58 24.75 -0.44 3.37
N MET A 59 23.51 -0.92 3.12
CA MET A 59 22.91 -0.97 1.79
C MET A 59 21.39 -1.06 1.91
N VAL A 60 20.70 -0.30 1.06
CA VAL A 60 19.27 -0.47 0.84
C VAL A 60 19.00 -0.66 -0.65
N MET A 61 17.98 -1.47 -0.96
CA MET A 61 17.46 -1.68 -2.30
C MET A 61 15.95 -1.46 -2.28
N GLY A 62 15.42 -0.68 -3.23
CA GLY A 62 13.99 -0.49 -3.41
C GLY A 62 13.44 -1.37 -4.53
N LEU A 63 12.35 -2.08 -4.28
CA LEU A 63 11.57 -2.79 -5.30
C LEU A 63 10.16 -2.24 -5.39
N ASP A 64 9.69 -2.02 -6.62
CA ASP A 64 8.29 -1.68 -6.88
C ASP A 64 7.83 -2.34 -8.18
N LYS A 65 6.54 -2.65 -8.29
CA LYS A 65 5.96 -3.26 -9.49
C LYS A 65 5.80 -2.27 -10.64
N SER A 66 5.69 -0.96 -10.34
CA SER A 66 5.49 0.10 -11.33
C SER A 66 6.82 0.56 -11.94
N PRO A 67 7.04 0.36 -13.27
CA PRO A 67 8.20 0.92 -13.96
C PRO A 67 8.28 2.46 -13.85
N GLU A 68 7.14 3.15 -13.82
CA GLU A 68 7.05 4.60 -13.71
C GLU A 68 7.54 5.09 -12.34
N MET A 69 7.12 4.42 -11.27
CA MET A 69 7.61 4.71 -9.91
C MET A 69 9.11 4.49 -9.80
N ILE A 70 9.61 3.36 -10.32
CA ILE A 70 11.06 3.06 -10.31
C ILE A 70 11.86 4.06 -11.15
N ALA A 71 11.36 4.49 -12.32
CA ALA A 71 12.01 5.52 -13.11
C ALA A 71 12.12 6.85 -12.32
N LYS A 72 11.06 7.23 -11.62
CA LYS A 72 11.04 8.42 -10.76
C LYS A 72 11.98 8.27 -9.56
N ALA A 73 11.99 7.12 -8.90
CA ALA A 73 12.90 6.84 -7.79
C ALA A 73 14.38 6.97 -8.20
N LYS A 74 14.75 6.37 -9.34
CA LYS A 74 16.10 6.49 -9.91
C LYS A 74 16.49 7.92 -10.28
N TYR A 75 15.53 8.68 -10.80
CA TYR A 75 15.76 10.09 -11.13
C TYR A 75 15.99 10.94 -9.88
N ASN A 76 15.16 10.76 -8.86
CA ASN A 76 15.23 11.54 -7.62
C ASN A 76 16.42 11.14 -6.74
N PHE A 77 16.78 9.84 -6.72
CA PHE A 77 17.77 9.28 -5.80
C PHE A 77 18.77 8.37 -6.54
N PRO A 78 19.61 8.93 -7.42
CA PRO A 78 20.51 8.16 -8.29
C PRO A 78 21.59 7.35 -7.56
N SER A 79 21.83 7.63 -6.28
CA SER A 79 22.78 6.88 -5.43
C SER A 79 22.19 5.63 -4.80
N VAL A 80 20.87 5.40 -4.92
CA VAL A 80 20.16 4.26 -4.35
C VAL A 80 19.79 3.25 -5.44
N ASN A 81 19.81 1.97 -5.10
CA ASN A 81 19.48 0.90 -6.04
C ASN A 81 17.96 0.67 -6.06
N PHE A 82 17.35 0.77 -7.24
CA PHE A 82 15.92 0.54 -7.45
C PHE A 82 15.70 -0.40 -8.62
N GLU A 83 14.80 -1.37 -8.46
CA GLU A 83 14.46 -2.33 -9.51
C GLU A 83 12.96 -2.57 -9.61
N VAL A 84 12.50 -2.88 -10.84
CA VAL A 84 11.12 -3.29 -11.08
C VAL A 84 10.95 -4.75 -10.71
N ALA A 85 10.08 -5.03 -9.73
CA ALA A 85 9.78 -6.41 -9.34
C ALA A 85 8.37 -6.53 -8.72
N ASP A 86 7.75 -7.70 -8.90
CA ASP A 86 6.48 -8.03 -8.27
C ASP A 86 6.72 -8.63 -6.88
N ALA A 87 6.11 -8.06 -5.84
CA ALA A 87 6.25 -8.54 -4.47
C ALA A 87 5.85 -10.01 -4.29
N ALA A 88 4.96 -10.53 -5.13
CA ALA A 88 4.55 -11.92 -5.11
C ALA A 88 5.59 -12.89 -5.71
N ASN A 89 6.57 -12.40 -6.50
CA ASN A 89 7.48 -13.28 -7.23
C ASN A 89 8.88 -12.65 -7.46
N PHE A 90 9.40 -11.91 -6.48
CA PHE A 90 10.77 -11.41 -6.60
C PHE A 90 11.80 -12.44 -6.12
N LYS A 91 13.00 -12.33 -6.67
CA LYS A 91 14.16 -13.12 -6.26
C LYS A 91 15.35 -12.19 -6.05
N VAL A 92 16.19 -12.55 -5.09
CA VAL A 92 17.38 -11.79 -4.76
C VAL A 92 18.62 -12.72 -4.81
N GLU A 93 19.73 -12.19 -5.26
CA GLU A 93 20.98 -12.93 -5.28
C GLU A 93 21.56 -13.05 -3.87
N GLU A 94 21.53 -11.94 -3.13
CA GLU A 94 22.02 -11.89 -1.75
C GLU A 94 20.88 -11.58 -0.78
N LYS A 95 20.89 -12.27 0.35
CA LYS A 95 19.85 -12.12 1.41
C LYS A 95 19.96 -10.76 2.10
N PHE A 96 18.83 -10.35 2.68
CA PHE A 96 18.69 -9.13 3.45
C PHE A 96 18.57 -9.42 4.95
N ASP A 97 19.03 -8.49 5.78
CA ASP A 97 18.85 -8.53 7.24
C ASP A 97 17.45 -8.07 7.65
N ALA A 98 16.85 -7.19 6.84
CA ALA A 98 15.47 -6.76 7.06
C ALA A 98 14.75 -6.47 5.74
N ILE A 99 13.41 -6.63 5.77
CA ILE A 99 12.51 -6.14 4.74
C ILE A 99 11.59 -5.11 5.38
N PHE A 100 11.53 -3.94 4.77
CA PHE A 100 10.62 -2.85 5.08
C PHE A 100 9.54 -2.79 4.02
N SER A 101 8.29 -2.49 4.39
CA SER A 101 7.23 -2.21 3.42
C SER A 101 6.19 -1.27 4.03
N ASN A 102 5.96 -0.14 3.39
CA ASN A 102 4.96 0.83 3.82
C ASN A 102 3.90 1.05 2.75
N ALA A 103 2.63 0.87 3.10
CA ALA A 103 1.46 1.15 2.26
C ALA A 103 1.42 0.43 0.88
N ALA A 104 2.11 -0.70 0.73
CA ALA A 104 2.23 -1.44 -0.53
C ALA A 104 1.51 -2.81 -0.52
N LEU A 105 1.66 -3.60 0.52
CA LEU A 105 1.26 -5.02 0.52
C LEU A 105 -0.25 -5.25 0.35
N HIS A 106 -1.10 -4.31 0.67
CA HIS A 106 -2.54 -4.44 0.41
C HIS A 106 -2.92 -4.42 -1.07
N TRP A 107 -2.02 -4.02 -1.97
CA TRP A 107 -2.20 -4.13 -3.42
C TRP A 107 -1.82 -5.51 -3.96
N VAL A 108 -1.24 -6.38 -3.13
CA VAL A 108 -0.77 -7.70 -3.51
C VAL A 108 -1.80 -8.73 -3.08
N VAL A 109 -2.73 -9.06 -3.99
CA VAL A 109 -3.79 -10.06 -3.70
C VAL A 109 -3.23 -11.48 -3.60
N GLN A 110 -2.05 -11.75 -4.19
CA GLN A 110 -1.27 -12.98 -4.02
C GLN A 110 -0.39 -12.87 -2.76
N TYR A 111 -1.02 -12.65 -1.62
CA TYR A 111 -0.32 -12.36 -0.36
C TYR A 111 0.49 -13.55 0.17
N GLU A 112 0.09 -14.79 -0.07
CA GLU A 112 0.83 -15.99 0.35
C GLU A 112 2.16 -16.09 -0.39
N GLU A 113 2.16 -15.84 -1.70
CA GLU A 113 3.35 -15.78 -2.54
C GLU A 113 4.28 -14.63 -2.12
N ALA A 114 3.71 -13.47 -1.76
CA ALA A 114 4.49 -12.35 -1.24
C ALA A 114 5.16 -12.69 0.09
N ILE A 115 4.46 -13.34 1.01
CA ILE A 115 5.00 -13.83 2.29
C ILE A 115 6.13 -14.82 2.04
N ALA A 116 5.94 -15.79 1.12
CA ALA A 116 6.97 -16.76 0.77
C ALA A 116 8.21 -16.09 0.15
N SER A 117 8.03 -15.11 -0.74
CA SER A 117 9.11 -14.34 -1.36
C SER A 117 9.91 -13.54 -0.32
N MET A 118 9.22 -12.88 0.63
CA MET A 118 9.86 -12.19 1.76
C MET A 118 10.65 -13.16 2.64
N TYR A 119 10.08 -14.33 2.97
CA TYR A 119 10.77 -15.33 3.76
C TYR A 119 12.04 -15.82 3.08
N GLN A 120 11.98 -16.09 1.79
CA GLN A 120 13.13 -16.54 1.01
C GLN A 120 14.22 -15.47 0.89
N ALA A 121 13.86 -14.19 0.81
CA ALA A 121 14.81 -13.10 0.66
C ALA A 121 15.56 -12.72 1.95
N LEU A 122 15.11 -13.18 3.12
CA LEU A 122 15.74 -12.88 4.40
C LEU A 122 16.83 -13.87 4.79
N CYS A 123 17.86 -13.36 5.46
CA CYS A 123 18.79 -14.16 6.27
C CYS A 123 18.06 -14.82 7.43
N THR A 124 18.60 -15.93 7.98
CA THR A 124 18.17 -16.46 9.29
C THR A 124 18.37 -15.38 10.36
N GLY A 125 17.38 -15.19 11.22
CA GLY A 125 17.34 -14.11 12.22
C GLY A 125 16.94 -12.73 11.64
N GLY A 126 16.79 -12.61 10.33
CA GLY A 126 16.30 -11.39 9.66
C GLY A 126 14.83 -11.10 9.99
N ARG A 127 14.39 -9.87 9.77
CA ARG A 127 13.04 -9.40 10.13
C ARG A 127 12.28 -8.77 8.99
N ILE A 128 10.97 -8.82 9.05
CA ILE A 128 10.09 -7.94 8.28
C ILE A 128 9.51 -6.88 9.22
N VAL A 129 9.35 -5.66 8.70
CA VAL A 129 8.61 -4.55 9.33
C VAL A 129 7.70 -3.96 8.28
N VAL A 130 6.41 -4.23 8.42
CA VAL A 130 5.43 -3.89 7.38
C VAL A 130 4.24 -3.13 7.96
N GLU A 131 3.73 -2.17 7.18
CA GLU A 131 2.48 -1.48 7.47
C GLU A 131 1.65 -1.31 6.20
N PHE A 132 0.37 -1.69 6.25
CA PHE A 132 -0.53 -1.58 5.11
C PHE A 132 -2.00 -1.55 5.56
N GLY A 133 -2.93 -1.46 4.62
CA GLY A 133 -4.36 -1.46 4.92
C GLY A 133 -4.80 -2.76 5.58
N GLY A 134 -5.38 -2.69 6.77
CA GLY A 134 -5.95 -3.83 7.49
C GLY A 134 -7.46 -3.95 7.31
N LYS A 135 -8.08 -4.87 8.02
CA LYS A 135 -9.52 -5.15 7.97
C LYS A 135 -10.34 -3.87 8.14
N ASN A 136 -11.33 -3.70 7.26
CA ASN A 136 -12.20 -2.52 7.17
C ASN A 136 -11.49 -1.21 6.72
N ASN A 137 -10.26 -1.28 6.18
CA ASN A 137 -9.62 -0.11 5.58
C ASN A 137 -10.48 0.44 4.45
N ILE A 138 -10.75 1.75 4.47
CA ILE A 138 -11.58 2.47 3.48
C ILE A 138 -12.97 1.88 3.25
N ARG A 139 -13.53 1.23 4.26
CA ARG A 139 -14.79 0.49 4.10
C ARG A 139 -15.94 1.41 3.71
N THR A 140 -16.05 2.58 4.33
CA THR A 140 -17.11 3.55 4.04
C THR A 140 -17.10 3.97 2.58
N ILE A 141 -15.91 4.26 2.02
CA ILE A 141 -15.74 4.65 0.61
C ILE A 141 -16.02 3.46 -0.32
N SER A 142 -15.42 2.32 -0.05
CA SER A 142 -15.49 1.15 -0.93
C SER A 142 -16.90 0.54 -1.00
N ASP A 143 -17.62 0.51 0.13
CA ASP A 143 -18.99 -0.01 0.16
C ASP A 143 -19.93 0.95 -0.63
N ALA A 144 -19.77 2.27 -0.46
CA ALA A 144 -20.55 3.26 -1.22
C ALA A 144 -20.28 3.18 -2.73
N LEU A 145 -19.00 3.02 -3.14
CA LEU A 145 -18.62 2.86 -4.54
C LEU A 145 -19.22 1.60 -5.17
N ARG A 146 -19.10 0.47 -4.49
CA ARG A 146 -19.66 -0.82 -4.94
C ARG A 146 -21.19 -0.75 -5.08
N GLU A 147 -21.87 -0.13 -4.12
CA GLU A 147 -23.32 0.03 -4.18
C GLU A 147 -23.75 0.93 -5.34
N SER A 148 -23.06 2.04 -5.60
CA SER A 148 -23.37 2.94 -6.70
C SER A 148 -23.15 2.28 -8.05
N LEU A 149 -22.06 1.53 -8.23
CA LEU A 149 -21.79 0.72 -9.41
C LEU A 149 -22.89 -0.35 -9.63
N TYR A 150 -23.26 -1.06 -8.57
CA TYR A 150 -24.28 -2.10 -8.63
C TYR A 150 -25.66 -1.54 -9.07
N LYS A 151 -26.08 -0.41 -8.48
CA LYS A 151 -27.35 0.26 -8.82
C LYS A 151 -27.45 0.68 -10.29
N ARG A 152 -26.30 0.96 -10.94
CA ARG A 152 -26.23 1.34 -12.35
C ARG A 152 -26.02 0.15 -13.30
N GLY A 153 -26.08 -1.09 -12.79
CA GLY A 153 -25.91 -2.31 -13.59
C GLY A 153 -24.46 -2.73 -13.84
N TYR A 154 -23.48 -2.07 -13.22
CA TYR A 154 -22.06 -2.44 -13.32
C TYR A 154 -21.68 -3.50 -12.28
N GLU A 155 -22.42 -4.62 -12.25
CA GLU A 155 -22.25 -5.68 -11.24
C GLU A 155 -20.85 -6.30 -11.26
N LYS A 156 -20.26 -6.47 -12.43
CA LYS A 156 -18.92 -7.04 -12.59
C LYS A 156 -17.89 -6.14 -11.92
N GLN A 157 -17.97 -4.84 -12.15
CA GLN A 157 -17.11 -3.83 -11.58
C GLN A 157 -17.28 -3.74 -10.06
N ALA A 158 -18.52 -3.75 -9.58
CA ALA A 158 -18.83 -3.73 -8.15
C ALA A 158 -18.22 -4.90 -7.37
N ARG A 159 -17.94 -6.05 -8.03
CA ARG A 159 -17.38 -7.27 -7.43
C ARG A 159 -15.84 -7.38 -7.56
N ILE A 160 -15.18 -6.42 -8.21
CA ILE A 160 -13.72 -6.44 -8.34
C ILE A 160 -13.07 -6.41 -6.95
N ASN A 161 -12.11 -7.30 -6.73
CA ASN A 161 -11.27 -7.28 -5.53
C ASN A 161 -9.88 -6.74 -5.88
N LEU A 162 -9.61 -5.49 -5.48
CA LEU A 162 -8.33 -4.81 -5.74
C LEU A 162 -7.36 -4.95 -4.58
N TRP A 163 -7.86 -5.23 -3.37
CA TRP A 163 -7.08 -5.11 -2.15
C TRP A 163 -7.19 -6.33 -1.24
N TYR A 164 -6.11 -6.62 -0.57
CA TYR A 164 -6.06 -7.55 0.54
C TYR A 164 -5.99 -6.76 1.86
N PHE A 165 -7.09 -6.76 2.60
CA PHE A 165 -7.21 -6.08 3.90
C PHE A 165 -7.46 -7.09 5.02
N PRO A 166 -6.40 -7.77 5.52
CA PRO A 166 -6.55 -8.81 6.54
C PRO A 166 -6.83 -8.24 7.93
N SER A 167 -7.37 -9.10 8.79
CA SER A 167 -7.30 -8.89 10.24
C SER A 167 -5.90 -9.23 10.76
N ILE A 168 -5.60 -8.84 12.02
CA ILE A 168 -4.34 -9.24 12.68
C ILE A 168 -4.22 -10.77 12.66
N GLY A 169 -5.23 -11.48 13.17
CA GLY A 169 -5.19 -12.94 13.27
C GLY A 169 -4.97 -13.63 11.93
N GLU A 170 -5.61 -13.16 10.86
CA GLU A 170 -5.43 -13.69 9.52
C GLU A 170 -3.99 -13.53 9.03
N TYR A 171 -3.45 -12.32 9.05
CA TYR A 171 -2.12 -12.05 8.50
C TYR A 171 -1.01 -12.68 9.34
N THR A 172 -1.11 -12.61 10.68
CA THR A 172 -0.10 -13.19 11.57
C THR A 172 -0.08 -14.71 11.47
N SER A 173 -1.24 -15.39 11.36
CA SER A 173 -1.28 -16.84 11.14
C SER A 173 -0.59 -17.24 9.83
N LYS A 174 -0.79 -16.47 8.73
CA LYS A 174 -0.11 -16.73 7.46
C LYS A 174 1.40 -16.54 7.54
N LEU A 175 1.87 -15.56 8.31
CA LEU A 175 3.30 -15.38 8.58
C LEU A 175 3.88 -16.56 9.36
N GLU A 176 3.20 -17.03 10.41
CA GLU A 176 3.65 -18.17 11.21
C GLU A 176 3.63 -19.48 10.43
N GLU A 177 2.61 -19.72 9.59
CA GLU A 177 2.55 -20.86 8.66
C GLU A 177 3.75 -20.87 7.69
N ALA A 178 4.23 -19.69 7.27
CA ALA A 178 5.41 -19.54 6.42
C ALA A 178 6.75 -19.66 7.16
N GLY A 179 6.75 -19.82 8.50
CA GLY A 179 7.94 -20.01 9.33
C GLY A 179 8.47 -18.76 10.03
N PHE A 180 7.76 -17.64 9.95
CA PHE A 180 8.09 -16.46 10.74
C PHE A 180 7.68 -16.62 12.21
N GLU A 181 8.34 -15.88 13.09
CA GLU A 181 7.91 -15.63 14.46
C GLU A 181 7.38 -14.20 14.56
N VAL A 182 6.08 -14.03 14.77
CA VAL A 182 5.48 -12.70 14.93
C VAL A 182 5.81 -12.17 16.32
N VAL A 183 6.49 -11.03 16.39
CA VAL A 183 6.91 -10.42 17.66
C VAL A 183 6.13 -9.15 18.01
N PHE A 184 5.46 -8.56 17.02
CA PHE A 184 4.60 -7.40 17.22
C PHE A 184 3.51 -7.38 16.14
N ALA A 185 2.28 -7.07 16.56
CA ALA A 185 1.19 -6.77 15.63
C ALA A 185 0.24 -5.74 16.24
N GLN A 186 -0.16 -4.75 15.45
CA GLN A 186 -1.09 -3.71 15.85
C GLN A 186 -2.06 -3.42 14.72
N TRP A 187 -3.34 -3.26 15.03
CA TRP A 187 -4.35 -2.71 14.14
C TRP A 187 -4.87 -1.40 14.75
N TYR A 188 -5.03 -0.37 13.95
CA TYR A 188 -5.46 0.94 14.44
C TYR A 188 -6.12 1.79 13.36
N ASP A 189 -6.99 2.69 13.81
CA ASP A 189 -7.58 3.72 12.97
C ASP A 189 -6.55 4.79 12.62
N ARG A 190 -6.53 5.19 11.34
CA ARG A 190 -5.71 6.30 10.87
C ARG A 190 -6.51 7.17 9.90
N PRO A 191 -7.55 7.88 10.38
CA PRO A 191 -8.27 8.84 9.55
C PRO A 191 -7.26 9.82 8.95
N THR A 192 -7.27 9.95 7.63
CA THR A 192 -6.27 10.76 6.92
C THR A 192 -6.98 11.86 6.17
N GLU A 193 -6.60 13.12 6.45
CA GLU A 193 -7.12 14.29 5.76
C GLU A 193 -6.79 14.22 4.27
N LEU A 194 -7.79 14.50 3.42
CA LEU A 194 -7.63 14.61 1.98
C LEU A 194 -7.39 16.07 1.59
N VAL A 195 -6.56 16.26 0.57
CA VAL A 195 -6.00 17.59 0.25
C VAL A 195 -7.07 18.59 -0.19
N ASP A 196 -8.08 18.15 -0.96
CA ASP A 196 -9.10 19.05 -1.48
C ASP A 196 -10.41 18.96 -0.68
N ASN A 197 -10.87 20.09 -0.19
CA ASN A 197 -12.09 20.19 0.63
C ASN A 197 -13.39 20.11 -0.19
N HIS A 198 -13.33 20.21 -1.51
CA HIS A 198 -14.49 20.11 -2.39
C HIS A 198 -14.58 18.75 -3.07
N THR A 199 -13.44 18.18 -3.51
CA THR A 199 -13.36 16.98 -4.34
C THR A 199 -12.62 15.82 -3.68
N GLY A 200 -12.28 15.90 -2.40
CA GLY A 200 -11.39 14.95 -1.73
C GLY A 200 -11.71 13.48 -1.97
N ILE A 201 -12.98 13.07 -1.89
CA ILE A 201 -13.40 11.68 -2.15
C ILE A 201 -13.39 11.36 -3.65
N VAL A 202 -13.79 12.30 -4.51
CA VAL A 202 -13.73 12.13 -5.97
C VAL A 202 -12.29 11.93 -6.43
N ASP A 203 -11.37 12.77 -5.93
CA ASP A 203 -9.94 12.65 -6.22
C ASP A 203 -9.35 11.32 -5.72
N TRP A 204 -9.76 10.91 -4.51
CA TRP A 204 -9.36 9.62 -3.94
C TRP A 204 -9.81 8.44 -4.81
N ILE A 205 -11.09 8.44 -5.24
CA ILE A 205 -11.65 7.40 -6.12
C ILE A 205 -10.92 7.38 -7.47
N THR A 206 -10.66 8.54 -8.05
CA THR A 206 -9.94 8.67 -9.32
C THR A 206 -8.55 8.04 -9.25
N MET A 207 -7.85 8.23 -8.13
CA MET A 207 -6.50 7.73 -7.95
C MET A 207 -6.45 6.24 -7.59
N PHE A 208 -7.23 5.81 -6.60
CA PHE A 208 -7.12 4.47 -6.02
C PHE A 208 -8.21 3.51 -6.48
N GLY A 209 -9.31 4.04 -7.02
CA GLY A 209 -10.47 3.27 -7.46
C GLY A 209 -10.62 3.18 -8.98
N SER A 210 -9.71 3.72 -9.78
CA SER A 210 -9.84 3.77 -11.25
C SER A 210 -10.10 2.42 -11.89
N SER A 211 -9.56 1.34 -11.34
CA SER A 211 -9.78 -0.02 -11.84
C SER A 211 -11.23 -0.52 -11.69
N PHE A 212 -12.04 0.10 -10.83
CA PHE A 212 -13.47 -0.19 -10.77
C PHE A 212 -14.24 0.34 -11.97
N PHE A 213 -13.66 1.24 -12.75
CA PHE A 213 -14.32 1.92 -13.86
C PHE A 213 -13.98 1.33 -15.25
N ASP A 214 -13.31 0.19 -15.30
CA ASP A 214 -13.06 -0.47 -16.58
C ASP A 214 -14.39 -0.84 -17.28
N GLY A 215 -14.62 -0.23 -18.46
CA GLY A 215 -15.87 -0.40 -19.22
C GLY A 215 -17.08 0.40 -18.69
N VAL A 216 -16.90 1.32 -17.76
CA VAL A 216 -17.91 2.29 -17.31
C VAL A 216 -17.84 3.55 -18.19
N THR A 217 -18.98 4.15 -18.52
CA THR A 217 -19.02 5.39 -19.33
C THR A 217 -18.45 6.57 -18.53
N ASN A 218 -17.91 7.57 -19.24
CA ASN A 218 -17.37 8.77 -18.57
C ASN A 218 -18.44 9.53 -17.78
N GLU A 219 -19.67 9.57 -18.31
CA GLU A 219 -20.81 10.18 -17.64
C GLU A 219 -21.12 9.49 -16.32
N ASP A 220 -21.19 8.15 -16.34
CA ASP A 220 -21.43 7.37 -15.12
C ASP A 220 -20.28 7.46 -14.13
N ILE A 221 -19.01 7.52 -14.56
CA ILE A 221 -17.85 7.71 -13.67
C ILE A 221 -18.01 9.00 -12.88
N ILE A 222 -18.36 10.11 -13.55
CA ILE A 222 -18.56 11.42 -12.91
C ILE A 222 -19.70 11.36 -11.90
N GLU A 223 -20.85 10.82 -12.30
CA GLU A 223 -22.03 10.73 -11.46
C GLU A 223 -21.82 9.80 -10.26
N ILE A 224 -21.24 8.62 -10.47
CA ILE A 224 -20.91 7.66 -9.41
C ILE A 224 -19.96 8.29 -8.39
N SER A 225 -18.90 8.95 -8.85
CA SER A 225 -17.92 9.57 -7.95
C SER A 225 -18.55 10.65 -7.09
N LYS A 226 -19.44 11.46 -7.66
CA LYS A 226 -20.19 12.50 -6.94
C LYS A 226 -21.19 11.88 -5.95
N GLU A 227 -21.98 10.89 -6.40
CA GLU A 227 -22.95 10.18 -5.55
C GLU A 227 -22.24 9.54 -4.34
N VAL A 228 -21.08 8.91 -4.56
CA VAL A 228 -20.28 8.34 -3.47
C VAL A 228 -19.84 9.42 -2.49
N GLN A 229 -19.29 10.55 -2.98
CA GLN A 229 -18.87 11.64 -2.12
C GLN A 229 -20.04 12.19 -1.28
N ASP A 230 -21.20 12.42 -1.89
CA ASP A 230 -22.37 12.91 -1.19
C ASP A 230 -22.85 11.89 -0.13
N LYS A 231 -22.83 10.60 -0.46
CA LYS A 231 -23.26 9.52 0.44
C LYS A 231 -22.36 9.38 1.67
N VAL A 232 -21.04 9.46 1.50
CA VAL A 232 -20.12 9.30 2.63
C VAL A 232 -19.88 10.58 3.43
N LYS A 233 -20.41 11.71 2.97
CA LYS A 233 -20.23 13.03 3.61
C LYS A 233 -20.59 13.06 5.10
N PRO A 234 -21.69 12.46 5.57
CA PRO A 234 -22.02 12.48 7.01
C PRO A 234 -20.97 11.84 7.90
N GLU A 235 -20.21 10.88 7.39
CA GLU A 235 -19.21 10.13 8.15
C GLU A 235 -17.79 10.67 7.96
N LEU A 236 -17.47 11.12 6.74
CA LEU A 236 -16.09 11.40 6.32
C LEU A 236 -15.79 12.90 6.12
N PHE A 237 -16.79 13.78 6.22
CA PHE A 237 -16.58 15.24 6.16
C PHE A 237 -16.75 15.85 7.53
N LYS A 238 -15.65 16.34 8.14
CA LYS A 238 -15.64 16.89 9.49
C LYS A 238 -14.86 18.21 9.51
N ASP A 239 -15.35 19.19 10.21
CA ASP A 239 -14.70 20.50 10.38
C ASP A 239 -14.25 21.14 9.05
N GLY A 240 -15.08 20.99 8.00
CA GLY A 240 -14.80 21.54 6.68
C GLY A 240 -13.78 20.76 5.85
N LYS A 241 -13.40 19.53 6.25
CA LYS A 241 -12.37 18.71 5.63
C LYS A 241 -12.84 17.29 5.38
N TRP A 242 -12.34 16.68 4.31
CA TRP A 242 -12.55 15.27 4.00
C TRP A 242 -11.49 14.39 4.65
N TYR A 243 -11.92 13.23 5.12
CA TYR A 243 -11.03 12.19 5.67
C TYR A 243 -11.29 10.85 5.01
N ALA A 244 -10.23 10.16 4.61
CA ALA A 244 -10.34 8.74 4.27
C ALA A 244 -10.30 7.90 5.55
N ASP A 245 -11.20 6.92 5.67
CA ASP A 245 -11.34 6.04 6.82
C ASP A 245 -10.29 4.91 6.82
N TYR A 246 -9.00 5.29 6.77
CA TYR A 246 -7.91 4.33 6.78
C TYR A 246 -7.83 3.57 8.10
N LYS A 247 -7.63 2.26 7.95
CA LYS A 247 -7.30 1.34 9.05
C LYS A 247 -6.03 0.60 8.68
N ARG A 248 -5.07 0.59 9.59
CA ARG A 248 -3.74 0.02 9.33
C ARG A 248 -3.49 -1.21 10.17
N ILE A 249 -2.77 -2.15 9.56
CA ILE A 249 -2.12 -3.25 10.25
C ILE A 249 -0.62 -3.02 10.16
N ARG A 250 0.06 -3.08 11.31
CA ARG A 250 1.51 -2.97 11.45
C ARG A 250 2.03 -4.24 12.07
N VAL A 251 3.04 -4.87 11.47
CA VAL A 251 3.56 -6.16 11.92
C VAL A 251 5.08 -6.16 11.89
N VAL A 252 5.69 -6.73 12.93
CA VAL A 252 7.10 -7.14 12.95
C VAL A 252 7.14 -8.65 13.15
N ALA A 253 7.87 -9.33 12.26
CA ALA A 253 8.10 -10.77 12.38
C ALA A 253 9.55 -11.12 12.03
N ARG A 254 10.08 -12.19 12.62
CA ARG A 254 11.45 -12.66 12.43
C ARG A 254 11.47 -14.00 11.72
N LYS A 255 12.42 -14.17 10.84
CA LYS A 255 12.74 -15.48 10.26
C LYS A 255 13.55 -16.29 11.27
N LYS A 256 13.05 -17.47 11.63
CA LYS A 256 13.79 -18.45 12.45
C LYS A 256 14.92 -19.11 11.68
#